data_45f113d2c70b79fcc3237411cbc802bd
#
_entry.id   45f113d2c70b79fcc3237411cbc802bd
#
_cell.length_a   1.000
_cell.length_b   1.000
_cell.length_c   1.000
_cell.angle_alpha   90.00
_cell.angle_beta   90.00
_cell.angle_gamma   90.00
#
_symmetry.space_group_name_H-M   'P 1'
#
loop_
_entity.id
_entity.type
_entity.pdbx_description
1 polymer ?
#
loop_
_entity_poly.entity_id
_entity_poly.type
_entity_poly.pdbx_seq_one_letter_code
_entity_poly.pdbx_strand_id
1 'polypeptide(L)'
;MRKYLLVYPNRDYGRLMWRDLEKLDNVDFINKPLFVNNVLIDLLFRIHFSFKLNMKIELPLKLFWEKYYSLDHYDFDQSNEYVILFTDPSLCNYRNNFLEKLKRKSNVTMVLVLINSFYRMRRIIEPMLKNFDLIYTYDEKEAKLFGFSYYPTVYSMVDVGDVEMIKRKCFFV
;
A
#
# COMPACT_ATOMS: atom_id res chain seq x y z
N MET A 1 0.92 11.06 -20.46
CA MET A 1 1.95 11.25 -19.39
C MET A 1 1.85 10.11 -18.39
N ARG A 2 2.97 9.68 -17.77
CA ARG A 2 2.93 8.63 -16.74
C ARG A 2 2.84 9.25 -15.36
N LYS A 3 1.82 8.85 -14.58
CA LYS A 3 1.57 9.28 -13.20
C LYS A 3 1.74 8.11 -12.23
N TYR A 4 2.23 8.38 -11.05
CA TYR A 4 2.45 7.40 -9.99
C TYR A 4 1.54 7.70 -8.81
N LEU A 5 0.75 6.71 -8.38
CA LEU A 5 -0.13 6.80 -7.22
C LEU A 5 0.44 5.94 -6.10
N LEU A 6 0.90 6.54 -5.04
CA LEU A 6 1.41 5.82 -3.88
C LEU A 6 0.31 5.65 -2.84
N VAL A 7 -0.07 4.40 -2.62
CA VAL A 7 -1.08 4.02 -1.61
C VAL A 7 -0.37 3.52 -0.38
N TYR A 8 -0.33 4.31 0.68
CA TYR A 8 0.36 3.92 1.90
C TYR A 8 -0.47 4.20 3.16
N PRO A 9 -0.24 3.47 4.26
CA PRO A 9 -0.92 3.72 5.51
C PRO A 9 -0.50 5.10 6.06
N ASN A 10 -1.47 5.85 6.56
CA ASN A 10 -1.28 7.18 7.14
C ASN A 10 -0.52 7.08 8.49
N ARG A 11 0.77 6.75 8.43
CA ARG A 11 1.68 6.67 9.58
C ARG A 11 3.01 7.35 9.24
N ASP A 12 3.59 8.01 10.22
CA ASP A 12 4.78 8.84 10.06
C ASP A 12 5.97 8.13 9.40
N TYR A 13 6.21 6.86 9.74
CA TYR A 13 7.32 6.11 9.13
C TYR A 13 7.08 5.76 7.65
N GLY A 14 5.85 5.54 7.24
CA GLY A 14 5.53 5.32 5.81
C GLY A 14 5.81 6.58 4.99
N ARG A 15 5.52 7.75 5.53
CA ARG A 15 5.83 9.02 4.91
C ARG A 15 7.34 9.23 4.75
N LEU A 16 8.13 8.84 5.74
CA LEU A 16 9.59 8.95 5.67
C LEU A 16 10.20 8.11 4.55
N MET A 17 9.67 6.91 4.28
CA MET A 17 10.17 6.04 3.21
C MET A 17 10.02 6.64 1.81
N TRP A 18 8.97 7.45 1.60
CA TRP A 18 8.61 7.98 0.29
C TRP A 18 8.77 9.50 0.17
N ARG A 19 9.41 10.14 1.16
CA ARG A 19 9.54 11.60 1.29
C ARG A 19 10.12 12.26 0.03
N ASP A 20 11.12 11.63 -0.58
CA ASP A 20 11.75 12.22 -1.76
C ASP A 20 10.84 12.21 -2.99
N LEU A 21 9.87 11.29 -3.03
CA LEU A 21 8.88 11.23 -4.09
C LEU A 21 7.81 12.33 -3.98
N GLU A 22 7.61 12.92 -2.78
CA GLU A 22 6.70 14.06 -2.58
C GLU A 22 7.12 15.31 -3.38
N LYS A 23 8.36 15.35 -3.86
CA LYS A 23 8.89 16.46 -4.64
C LYS A 23 8.67 16.33 -6.15
N LEU A 24 8.11 15.20 -6.60
CA LEU A 24 7.91 14.92 -8.02
C LEU A 24 6.48 15.30 -8.44
N ASP A 25 6.35 16.11 -9.48
CA ASP A 25 5.07 16.62 -9.98
C ASP A 25 4.12 15.54 -10.54
N ASN A 26 4.66 14.35 -10.85
CA ASN A 26 3.89 13.23 -11.39
C ASN A 26 3.60 12.14 -10.36
N VAL A 27 3.76 12.43 -9.07
CA VAL A 27 3.51 11.52 -7.96
C VAL A 27 2.40 12.06 -7.06
N ASP A 28 1.32 11.29 -6.94
CA ASP A 28 0.21 11.57 -6.04
C ASP A 28 0.17 10.56 -4.88
N PHE A 29 -0.16 11.04 -3.69
CA PHE A 29 -0.22 10.22 -2.49
C PHE A 29 -1.65 9.95 -2.06
N ILE A 30 -2.01 8.68 -1.97
CA ILE A 30 -3.29 8.23 -1.44
C ILE A 30 -3.12 7.88 0.05
N ASN A 31 -3.27 8.87 0.90
CA ASN A 31 -2.97 8.77 2.33
C ASN A 31 -4.04 8.03 3.14
N LYS A 32 -5.27 8.01 2.67
CA LYS A 32 -6.39 7.37 3.37
C LYS A 32 -7.13 6.43 2.41
N PRO A 33 -7.47 5.21 2.86
CA PRO A 33 -8.30 4.33 2.05
C PRO A 33 -9.74 4.87 1.91
N LEU A 34 -10.24 5.65 2.87
CA LEU A 34 -11.62 6.16 2.88
C LEU A 34 -11.73 7.59 2.42
N PHE A 35 -12.71 7.83 1.58
CA PHE A 35 -13.17 9.15 1.14
C PHE A 35 -14.34 9.64 2.01
N VAL A 36 -14.22 9.68 3.31
CA VAL A 36 -15.30 10.16 4.21
C VAL A 36 -14.70 10.88 5.41
N ASN A 37 -15.20 12.08 5.65
CA ASN A 37 -14.79 12.85 6.83
C ASN A 37 -15.77 12.61 8.01
N ASN A 38 -15.94 11.34 8.40
CA ASN A 38 -16.82 10.93 9.49
C ASN A 38 -16.09 9.96 10.43
N VAL A 39 -15.94 10.37 11.69
CA VAL A 39 -15.16 9.65 12.70
C VAL A 39 -15.75 8.26 12.99
N LEU A 40 -17.08 8.10 13.00
CA LEU A 40 -17.71 6.80 13.24
C LEU A 40 -17.45 5.83 12.10
N ILE A 41 -17.56 6.31 10.86
CA ILE A 41 -17.29 5.51 9.66
C ILE A 41 -15.81 5.10 9.65
N ASP A 42 -14.89 6.00 9.96
CA ASP A 42 -13.46 5.69 10.05
C ASP A 42 -13.16 4.64 11.15
N LEU A 43 -13.81 4.76 12.30
CA LEU A 43 -13.67 3.80 13.40
C LEU A 43 -14.17 2.40 13.00
N LEU A 44 -15.35 2.31 12.38
CA LEU A 44 -15.92 1.05 11.89
C LEU A 44 -15.02 0.42 10.83
N PHE A 45 -14.48 1.23 9.92
CA PHE A 45 -13.54 0.77 8.91
C PHE A 45 -12.29 0.16 9.55
N ARG A 46 -11.69 0.84 10.53
CA ARG A 46 -10.51 0.34 11.26
C ARG A 46 -10.77 -0.99 11.97
N ILE A 47 -11.98 -1.17 12.52
CA ILE A 47 -12.39 -2.44 13.11
C ILE A 47 -12.49 -3.53 12.04
N HIS A 48 -13.22 -3.27 10.95
CA HIS A 48 -13.42 -4.23 9.86
C HIS A 48 -12.11 -4.65 9.16
N PHE A 49 -11.16 -3.73 9.04
CA PHE A 49 -9.86 -3.98 8.39
C PHE A 49 -8.71 -4.13 9.42
N SER A 50 -9.03 -4.35 10.70
CA SER A 50 -8.01 -4.65 11.70
C SER A 50 -7.26 -5.92 11.33
N PHE A 51 -5.94 -5.81 11.14
CA PHE A 51 -5.07 -6.95 10.85
C PHE A 51 -5.23 -8.07 11.89
N LYS A 52 -5.22 -7.71 13.18
CA LYS A 52 -5.34 -8.69 14.28
C LYS A 52 -6.68 -9.45 14.27
N LEU A 53 -7.78 -8.77 13.94
CA LEU A 53 -9.09 -9.40 13.84
C LEU A 53 -9.19 -10.28 12.60
N ASN A 54 -8.76 -9.79 11.45
CA ASN A 54 -8.85 -10.54 10.19
C ASN A 54 -7.92 -11.76 10.12
N MET A 55 -6.88 -11.80 10.92
CA MET A 55 -6.08 -13.01 11.10
C MET A 55 -6.82 -14.13 11.84
N LYS A 56 -7.82 -13.78 12.67
CA LYS A 56 -8.59 -14.74 13.47
C LYS A 56 -9.96 -15.04 12.85
N ILE A 57 -10.69 -14.01 12.45
CA ILE A 57 -12.07 -14.08 12.00
C ILE A 57 -12.23 -13.19 10.79
N GLU A 58 -12.79 -13.70 9.70
CA GLU A 58 -13.18 -12.87 8.57
C GLU A 58 -14.51 -12.16 8.88
N LEU A 59 -14.44 -10.84 9.04
CA LEU A 59 -15.63 -10.03 9.31
C LEU A 59 -16.48 -9.88 8.03
N PRO A 60 -17.82 -10.02 8.13
CA PRO A 60 -18.73 -9.88 7.00
C PRO A 60 -18.85 -8.42 6.50
N LEU A 61 -19.63 -8.21 5.43
CA LEU A 61 -20.03 -6.89 4.92
C LEU A 61 -18.90 -5.97 4.43
N LYS A 62 -17.71 -6.51 4.16
CA LYS A 62 -16.61 -5.68 3.64
C LYS A 62 -16.90 -5.04 2.27
N LEU A 63 -17.81 -5.62 1.47
CA LEU A 63 -18.24 -5.05 0.17
C LEU A 63 -18.81 -3.64 0.31
N PHE A 64 -19.45 -3.35 1.43
CA PHE A 64 -19.97 -2.01 1.74
C PHE A 64 -18.91 -0.91 1.63
N TRP A 65 -17.63 -1.22 1.89
CA TRP A 65 -16.56 -0.24 1.94
C TRP A 65 -16.03 0.18 0.57
N GLU A 66 -16.26 -0.61 -0.48
CA GLU A 66 -15.67 -0.34 -1.81
C GLU A 66 -16.03 1.05 -2.35
N LYS A 67 -17.28 1.49 -2.15
CA LYS A 67 -17.75 2.82 -2.56
C LYS A 67 -17.11 3.99 -1.81
N TYR A 68 -16.41 3.74 -0.72
CA TYR A 68 -15.73 4.75 0.09
C TYR A 68 -14.23 4.80 -0.16
N TYR A 69 -13.66 3.92 -0.96
CA TYR A 69 -12.24 3.94 -1.22
C TYR A 69 -11.84 5.23 -1.97
N SER A 70 -10.80 5.90 -1.46
CA SER A 70 -10.27 7.12 -2.09
C SER A 70 -9.85 6.90 -3.54
N LEU A 71 -9.32 5.72 -3.86
CA LEU A 71 -8.99 5.34 -5.23
C LEU A 71 -10.21 5.18 -6.15
N ASP A 72 -11.41 4.91 -5.63
CA ASP A 72 -12.63 4.87 -6.44
C ASP A 72 -13.09 6.26 -6.87
N HIS A 73 -12.72 7.27 -6.09
CA HIS A 73 -13.00 8.68 -6.35
C HIS A 73 -11.84 9.42 -7.05
N TYR A 74 -10.75 8.72 -7.35
CA TYR A 74 -9.64 9.30 -8.10
C TYR A 74 -10.01 9.42 -9.59
N ASP A 75 -9.73 10.57 -10.16
CA ASP A 75 -9.99 10.82 -11.58
C ASP A 75 -8.88 10.22 -12.45
N PHE A 76 -9.18 9.08 -13.07
CA PHE A 76 -8.30 8.37 -13.99
C PHE A 76 -8.52 8.87 -15.42
N ASP A 77 -7.83 9.93 -15.81
CA ASP A 77 -7.82 10.44 -17.18
C ASP A 77 -7.26 9.40 -18.14
N GLN A 78 -8.02 9.08 -19.19
CA GLN A 78 -7.62 8.09 -20.22
C GLN A 78 -6.38 8.50 -21.02
N SER A 79 -6.02 9.78 -21.03
CA SER A 79 -4.81 10.29 -21.71
C SER A 79 -3.51 9.98 -20.96
N ASN A 80 -3.62 9.55 -19.69
CA ASN A 80 -2.47 9.24 -18.84
C ASN A 80 -2.36 7.74 -18.56
N GLU A 81 -1.10 7.28 -18.40
CA GLU A 81 -0.80 5.96 -17.82
C GLU A 81 -0.61 6.12 -16.32
N TYR A 82 -1.15 5.19 -15.54
CA TYR A 82 -1.05 5.19 -14.09
C TYR A 82 -0.30 3.97 -13.58
N VAL A 83 0.66 4.20 -12.69
CA VAL A 83 1.31 3.14 -11.91
C VAL A 83 0.86 3.28 -10.46
N ILE A 84 0.04 2.34 -9.98
CA ILE A 84 -0.48 2.35 -8.61
C ILE A 84 0.40 1.46 -7.74
N LEU A 85 1.05 2.05 -6.76
CA LEU A 85 1.98 1.40 -5.84
C LEU A 85 1.29 1.14 -4.49
N PHE A 86 1.10 -0.12 -4.16
CA PHE A 86 0.61 -0.55 -2.86
C PHE A 86 1.77 -1.04 -1.99
N THR A 87 1.70 -0.75 -0.70
CA THR A 87 2.48 -1.48 0.31
C THR A 87 1.61 -2.57 0.94
N ASP A 88 2.21 -3.64 1.46
CA ASP A 88 1.47 -4.71 2.14
C ASP A 88 0.58 -4.19 3.29
N PRO A 89 1.00 -3.22 4.15
CA PRO A 89 0.10 -2.68 5.16
C PRO A 89 -1.08 -1.88 4.57
N SER A 90 -0.88 -1.18 3.45
CA SER A 90 -1.96 -0.45 2.81
C SER A 90 -2.92 -1.41 2.10
N LEU A 91 -2.39 -2.47 1.48
CA LEU A 91 -3.17 -3.47 0.76
C LEU A 91 -4.19 -4.17 1.67
N CYS A 92 -3.87 -4.39 2.93
CA CYS A 92 -4.78 -5.00 3.90
C CYS A 92 -6.08 -4.22 4.14
N ASN A 93 -6.14 -2.96 3.71
CA ASN A 93 -7.33 -2.12 3.80
C ASN A 93 -8.26 -2.24 2.58
N TYR A 94 -7.85 -2.97 1.54
CA TYR A 94 -8.62 -3.12 0.30
C TYR A 94 -9.19 -4.53 0.16
N ARG A 95 -10.18 -4.64 -0.71
CA ARG A 95 -10.79 -5.92 -1.06
C ARG A 95 -10.33 -6.38 -2.44
N ASN A 96 -10.30 -7.70 -2.61
CA ASN A 96 -9.90 -8.30 -3.88
C ASN A 96 -10.76 -7.81 -5.06
N ASN A 97 -12.09 -7.75 -4.92
CA ASN A 97 -12.99 -7.29 -5.98
C ASN A 97 -12.69 -5.86 -6.44
N PHE A 98 -12.34 -4.98 -5.49
CA PHE A 98 -11.95 -3.61 -5.83
C PHE A 98 -10.63 -3.57 -6.59
N LEU A 99 -9.65 -4.38 -6.19
CA LEU A 99 -8.38 -4.50 -6.90
C LEU A 99 -8.58 -5.05 -8.33
N GLU A 100 -9.46 -6.03 -8.49
CA GLU A 100 -9.85 -6.55 -9.80
C GLU A 100 -10.50 -5.47 -10.68
N LYS A 101 -11.35 -4.61 -10.09
CA LYS A 101 -11.94 -3.45 -10.79
C LYS A 101 -10.86 -2.47 -11.27
N LEU A 102 -9.87 -2.16 -10.43
CA LEU A 102 -8.73 -1.32 -10.81
C LEU A 102 -7.89 -1.95 -11.93
N LYS A 103 -7.57 -3.24 -11.80
CA LYS A 103 -6.79 -4.00 -12.78
C LYS A 103 -7.41 -4.02 -14.18
N ARG A 104 -8.73 -3.94 -14.29
CA ARG A 104 -9.43 -3.92 -15.58
C ARG A 104 -9.30 -2.58 -16.33
N LYS A 105 -8.79 -1.54 -15.69
CA LYS A 105 -8.51 -0.27 -16.37
C LYS A 105 -7.28 -0.45 -17.27
N SER A 106 -7.43 -0.18 -18.56
CA SER A 106 -6.37 -0.43 -19.57
C SER A 106 -5.11 0.42 -19.39
N ASN A 107 -5.25 1.57 -18.71
CA ASN A 107 -4.18 2.52 -18.46
C ASN A 107 -3.59 2.43 -17.04
N VAL A 108 -3.84 1.34 -16.32
CA VAL A 108 -3.36 1.13 -14.93
C VAL A 108 -2.42 -0.07 -14.86
N THR A 109 -1.24 0.14 -14.30
CA THR A 109 -0.28 -0.88 -13.88
C THR A 109 -0.28 -0.96 -12.36
N MET A 110 -0.48 -2.13 -11.78
CA MET A 110 -0.53 -2.32 -10.34
C MET A 110 0.77 -2.95 -9.82
N VAL A 111 1.38 -2.30 -8.84
CA VAL A 111 2.64 -2.71 -8.22
C VAL A 111 2.44 -2.93 -6.73
N LEU A 112 2.92 -4.04 -6.20
CA LEU A 112 2.96 -4.33 -4.77
C LEU A 112 4.39 -4.31 -4.27
N VAL A 113 4.64 -3.54 -3.22
CA VAL A 113 5.92 -3.49 -2.52
C VAL A 113 5.75 -4.07 -1.12
N LEU A 114 6.30 -5.23 -0.87
CA LEU A 114 6.29 -5.89 0.43
C LEU A 114 7.37 -5.27 1.31
N ILE A 115 6.95 -4.58 2.35
CA ILE A 115 7.82 -3.96 3.36
C ILE A 115 7.89 -4.77 4.66
N ASN A 116 7.07 -5.82 4.76
CA ASN A 116 7.11 -6.84 5.80
C ASN A 116 7.29 -8.22 5.17
N SER A 117 7.65 -9.22 5.97
CA SER A 117 7.74 -10.60 5.49
C SER A 117 6.38 -11.08 4.94
N PHE A 118 6.40 -11.62 3.74
CA PHE A 118 5.22 -12.18 3.08
C PHE A 118 4.61 -13.32 3.89
N TYR A 119 5.43 -14.18 4.47
CA TYR A 119 4.95 -15.29 5.31
C TYR A 119 4.01 -14.82 6.42
N ARG A 120 4.32 -13.70 7.05
CA ARG A 120 3.51 -13.12 8.12
C ARG A 120 2.16 -12.62 7.61
N MET A 121 2.10 -12.14 6.38
CA MET A 121 0.93 -11.50 5.79
C MET A 121 0.19 -12.43 4.81
N ARG A 122 0.75 -13.60 4.52
CA ARG A 122 0.36 -14.49 3.44
C ARG A 122 -1.14 -14.73 3.38
N ARG A 123 -1.76 -15.11 4.51
CA ARG A 123 -3.20 -15.42 4.57
C ARG A 123 -4.09 -14.30 4.03
N ILE A 124 -3.68 -13.03 4.23
CA ILE A 124 -4.47 -11.87 3.81
C ILE A 124 -4.11 -11.45 2.38
N ILE A 125 -2.82 -11.49 2.03
CA ILE A 125 -2.29 -10.90 0.80
C ILE A 125 -2.35 -11.89 -0.37
N GLU A 126 -2.09 -13.18 -0.14
CA GLU A 126 -1.99 -14.19 -1.20
C GLU A 126 -3.19 -14.21 -2.17
N PRO A 127 -4.46 -14.11 -1.71
CA PRO A 127 -5.60 -14.07 -2.62
C PRO A 127 -5.64 -12.83 -3.54
N MET A 128 -4.90 -11.78 -3.19
CA MET A 128 -4.87 -10.50 -3.91
C MET A 128 -3.72 -10.41 -4.90
N LEU A 129 -2.68 -11.28 -4.81
CA LEU A 129 -1.46 -11.19 -5.62
C LEU A 129 -1.74 -11.23 -7.12
N LYS A 130 -2.75 -11.97 -7.55
CA LYS A 130 -3.15 -12.09 -8.97
C LYS A 130 -3.51 -10.75 -9.63
N ASN A 131 -3.79 -9.72 -8.84
CA ASN A 131 -4.16 -8.40 -9.35
C ASN A 131 -2.94 -7.52 -9.67
N PHE A 132 -1.75 -7.92 -9.26
CA PHE A 132 -0.55 -7.13 -9.44
C PHE A 132 0.25 -7.57 -10.67
N ASP A 133 0.77 -6.60 -11.39
CA ASP A 133 1.65 -6.81 -12.54
C ASP A 133 3.08 -7.08 -12.10
N LEU A 134 3.48 -6.40 -11.00
CA LEU A 134 4.81 -6.52 -10.42
C LEU A 134 4.69 -6.62 -8.89
N ILE A 135 5.48 -7.52 -8.32
CA ILE A 135 5.55 -7.71 -6.87
C ILE A 135 7.02 -7.66 -6.46
N TYR A 136 7.32 -6.75 -5.55
CA TYR A 136 8.66 -6.56 -5.00
C TYR A 136 8.72 -6.97 -3.54
N THR A 137 9.82 -7.57 -3.12
CA THR A 137 10.13 -7.89 -1.72
C THR A 137 11.58 -7.55 -1.38
N TYR A 138 11.83 -7.16 -0.15
CA TYR A 138 13.17 -6.95 0.38
C TYR A 138 13.85 -8.26 0.83
N ASP A 139 13.11 -9.34 0.95
CA ASP A 139 13.62 -10.63 1.36
C ASP A 139 14.01 -11.47 0.13
N GLU A 140 15.30 -11.70 -0.05
CA GLU A 140 15.84 -12.46 -1.18
C GLU A 140 15.35 -13.92 -1.21
N LYS A 141 15.10 -14.52 -0.02
CA LYS A 141 14.58 -15.90 0.06
C LYS A 141 13.13 -15.97 -0.38
N GLU A 142 12.31 -15.01 0.05
CA GLU A 142 10.92 -14.90 -0.40
C GLU A 142 10.85 -14.60 -1.90
N ALA A 143 11.72 -13.72 -2.41
CA ALA A 143 11.81 -13.43 -3.85
C ALA A 143 12.03 -14.70 -4.67
N LYS A 144 13.02 -15.52 -4.31
CA LYS A 144 13.33 -16.79 -4.98
C LYS A 144 12.21 -17.82 -4.83
N LEU A 145 11.60 -17.92 -3.66
CA LEU A 145 10.60 -18.95 -3.35
C LEU A 145 9.26 -18.69 -4.04
N PHE A 146 8.85 -17.42 -4.11
CA PHE A 146 7.54 -17.02 -4.64
C PHE A 146 7.59 -16.38 -6.03
N GLY A 147 8.77 -16.22 -6.62
CA GLY A 147 8.94 -15.59 -7.93
C GLY A 147 8.73 -14.07 -7.91
N PHE A 148 8.96 -13.42 -6.76
CA PHE A 148 8.87 -11.96 -6.65
C PHE A 148 10.16 -11.30 -7.10
N SER A 149 10.09 -10.04 -7.50
CA SER A 149 11.28 -9.24 -7.77
C SER A 149 11.94 -8.81 -6.47
N TYR A 150 13.25 -9.02 -6.38
CA TYR A 150 14.03 -8.59 -5.23
C TYR A 150 14.43 -7.12 -5.37
N TYR A 151 14.32 -6.35 -4.28
CA TYR A 151 14.94 -5.04 -4.15
C TYR A 151 15.58 -4.89 -2.77
N PRO A 152 16.82 -4.37 -2.69
CA PRO A 152 17.63 -4.48 -1.46
C PRO A 152 17.19 -3.55 -0.33
N THR A 153 16.61 -2.39 -0.63
CA THR A 153 16.12 -1.44 0.40
C THR A 153 15.15 -0.41 -0.16
N VAL A 154 14.20 0.01 0.66
CA VAL A 154 13.34 1.17 0.40
C VAL A 154 13.62 2.21 1.48
N TYR A 155 14.65 3.02 1.26
CA TYR A 155 14.88 4.18 2.10
C TYR A 155 15.06 5.41 1.21
N SER A 156 14.26 6.44 1.48
CA SER A 156 14.58 7.79 1.01
C SER A 156 15.97 8.17 1.50
N MET A 157 16.74 8.87 0.71
CA MET A 157 17.97 9.49 1.18
C MET A 157 17.58 10.50 2.27
N VAL A 158 17.78 10.13 3.52
CA VAL A 158 17.63 11.06 4.65
C VAL A 158 18.79 12.03 4.58
N ASP A 159 18.48 13.31 4.54
CA ASP A 159 19.50 14.36 4.59
C ASP A 159 20.31 14.19 5.88
N VAL A 160 21.61 14.05 5.76
CA VAL A 160 22.52 13.63 6.86
C VAL A 160 22.55 14.64 8.02
N GLY A 161 21.95 15.82 7.83
CA GLY A 161 21.76 16.82 8.90
C GLY A 161 20.90 16.34 10.09
N ASP A 162 20.07 15.33 9.91
CA ASP A 162 19.17 14.80 10.95
C ASP A 162 19.70 13.53 11.66
N VAL A 163 20.95 13.15 11.44
CA VAL A 163 21.55 11.90 11.97
C VAL A 163 21.55 11.83 13.51
N GLU A 164 21.55 12.95 14.22
CA GLU A 164 21.46 12.92 15.68
C GLU A 164 20.12 12.41 16.21
N MET A 165 19.03 12.61 15.47
CA MET A 165 17.72 12.06 15.84
C MET A 165 17.61 10.56 15.56
N ILE A 166 18.31 10.08 14.54
CA ILE A 166 18.29 8.65 14.15
C ILE A 166 19.05 7.80 15.16
N LYS A 167 20.17 8.28 15.70
CA LYS A 167 20.96 7.56 16.72
C LYS A 167 20.17 7.23 18.00
N ARG A 168 19.09 7.95 18.30
CA ARG A 168 18.28 7.73 19.52
C ARG A 168 17.13 6.74 19.36
N LYS A 169 16.79 6.30 18.14
CA LYS A 169 15.64 5.43 17.87
C LYS A 169 15.96 4.05 17.31
N CYS A 170 17.21 3.78 17.00
CA CYS A 170 17.65 2.47 16.53
C CYS A 170 18.23 1.65 17.69
N PHE A 171 17.40 1.31 18.67
CA PHE A 171 17.70 0.16 19.53
C PHE A 171 16.96 -1.04 18.97
N PHE A 172 17.71 -1.91 18.31
CA PHE A 172 17.30 -3.26 18.04
C PHE A 172 17.39 -4.05 19.35
N VAL A 173 16.30 -4.65 19.76
CA VAL A 173 16.26 -5.82 20.61
C VAL A 173 15.67 -6.96 19.80
#